data_4f6cf8667a5e373a16f6d1a1919135d9
#
_entry.id   4f6cf8667a5e373a16f6d1a1919135d9
#
_cell.length_a   1.000
_cell.length_b   1.000
_cell.length_c   1.000
_cell.angle_alpha   90.00
_cell.angle_beta   90.00
_cell.angle_gamma   90.00
#
_symmetry.space_group_name_H-M   'P 1'
#
loop_
_entity.id
_entity.type
_entity.pdbx_description
1 polymer ?
#
loop_
_entity_poly.entity_id
_entity_poly.type
_entity_poly.pdbx_seq_one_letter_code
_entity_poly.pdbx_strand_id
1 'polypeptide(L)'
;MEIRVFSTEVEPLGAIDEISSLLWVTKYFDVGTFSLLAPITENNSKLLKRGNIITKHDGRREVVTEDGKIWRRAAQITYVHITKDENGLEQLEAQGYMLSRWLSKRCITPQIVKTDTNQALINFMVEKNCGSQAGSRRKFQRFSILPQEKVAGTLVEYANVAYADLGAEVKGRAQAGKLGYDILINEREKLYGFYLYKGKDLTAKNLEGNTPCIFSRDFDNVDEQEYTDSIENCKNFIYVQGAAEENEAQPVVTVDAAEASGLELEEVFCEATDIARKYQEGETEVTIPLSTYLAMLRTRGSTELEGYGEAVSFTSTISTNSNLKYKSDFDLGDRITCKEVKWGIQIDARITEVLETYQKGEETIEATFGDSLPTLLEQIKKVR
;
A
#
# COMPACT_ATOMS: atom_id res chain seq x y z
N MET A 1 -22.33 11.24 6.56
CA MET A 1 -21.25 11.03 5.55
C MET A 1 -21.72 11.60 4.22
N GLU A 2 -20.84 12.28 3.47
CA GLU A 2 -21.10 12.84 2.14
C GLU A 2 -20.06 12.30 1.16
N ILE A 3 -20.46 11.88 -0.04
CA ILE A 3 -19.56 11.48 -1.12
C ILE A 3 -19.57 12.60 -2.16
N ARG A 4 -18.40 13.19 -2.39
CA ARG A 4 -18.20 14.18 -3.46
C ARG A 4 -17.57 13.56 -4.68
N VAL A 5 -17.97 14.04 -5.83
CA VAL A 5 -17.52 13.54 -7.13
C VAL A 5 -16.79 14.64 -7.88
N PHE A 6 -15.64 14.29 -8.45
CA PHE A 6 -14.76 15.18 -9.20
C PHE A 6 -14.42 14.58 -10.57
N SER A 7 -14.10 15.45 -11.51
CA SER A 7 -13.41 15.03 -12.73
C SER A 7 -11.94 14.69 -12.44
N THR A 8 -11.24 14.16 -13.43
CA THR A 8 -9.77 13.96 -13.36
C THR A 8 -8.97 15.26 -13.31
N GLU A 9 -9.60 16.39 -13.61
CA GLU A 9 -9.02 17.73 -13.47
C GLU A 9 -9.31 18.37 -12.09
N VAL A 10 -9.87 17.55 -11.16
CA VAL A 10 -10.31 17.98 -9.82
C VAL A 10 -11.39 19.09 -9.89
N GLU A 11 -12.19 19.11 -10.96
CA GLU A 11 -13.37 19.97 -11.01
C GLU A 11 -14.52 19.28 -10.27
N PRO A 12 -15.18 19.96 -9.32
CA PRO A 12 -16.31 19.40 -8.60
C PRO A 12 -17.48 19.19 -9.56
N LEU A 13 -18.00 17.98 -9.60
CA LEU A 13 -19.15 17.59 -10.43
C LEU A 13 -20.45 17.57 -9.62
N GLY A 14 -20.36 17.31 -8.31
CA GLY A 14 -21.51 17.27 -7.40
C GLY A 14 -21.24 16.36 -6.21
N ALA A 15 -22.29 16.13 -5.43
CA ALA A 15 -22.32 15.20 -4.33
C ALA A 15 -23.39 14.12 -4.58
N ILE A 16 -23.17 12.92 -4.05
CA ILE A 16 -24.14 11.83 -4.09
C ILE A 16 -25.14 12.04 -2.97
N ASP A 17 -26.41 12.08 -3.32
CA ASP A 17 -27.49 12.37 -2.38
C ASP A 17 -27.79 11.18 -1.46
N GLU A 18 -27.93 9.99 -2.07
CA GLU A 18 -28.30 8.77 -1.37
C GLU A 18 -27.37 7.63 -1.75
N ILE A 19 -26.97 6.87 -0.75
CA ILE A 19 -26.24 5.61 -0.91
C ILE A 19 -26.96 4.48 -0.17
N SER A 20 -26.99 3.30 -0.76
CA SER A 20 -27.47 2.08 -0.09
C SER A 20 -26.39 1.46 0.78
N SER A 21 -25.17 1.42 0.27
CA SER A 21 -23.99 0.98 1.01
C SER A 21 -22.70 1.53 0.40
N LEU A 22 -21.68 1.65 1.23
CA LEU A 22 -20.31 1.94 0.82
C LEU A 22 -19.35 1.03 1.59
N LEU A 23 -18.52 0.31 0.86
CA LEU A 23 -17.32 -0.35 1.37
C LEU A 23 -16.12 0.52 0.94
N TRP A 24 -15.32 0.95 1.91
CA TRP A 24 -14.15 1.80 1.68
C TRP A 24 -12.93 1.17 2.34
N VAL A 25 -12.06 0.55 1.52
CA VAL A 25 -10.88 -0.18 1.98
C VAL A 25 -9.65 0.67 1.76
N THR A 26 -8.92 0.95 2.81
CA THR A 26 -7.60 1.60 2.75
C THR A 26 -6.51 0.62 3.18
N LYS A 27 -5.39 0.60 2.46
CA LYS A 27 -4.26 -0.30 2.72
C LYS A 27 -2.98 0.47 2.89
N TYR A 28 -2.13 0.01 3.81
CA TYR A 28 -0.86 0.66 4.12
C TYR A 28 0.21 0.36 3.07
N PHE A 29 0.34 -0.91 2.66
CA PHE A 29 1.35 -1.37 1.72
C PHE A 29 0.81 -1.62 0.31
N ASP A 30 -0.47 -1.41 0.05
CA ASP A 30 -1.10 -1.75 -1.22
C ASP A 30 -2.16 -0.73 -1.62
N VAL A 31 -2.73 -0.94 -2.79
CA VAL A 31 -3.82 -0.11 -3.31
C VAL A 31 -5.13 -0.51 -2.64
N GLY A 32 -5.78 0.43 -1.98
CA GLY A 32 -7.12 0.26 -1.46
C GLY A 32 -8.19 0.24 -2.57
N THR A 33 -9.40 -0.16 -2.20
CA THR A 33 -10.55 -0.31 -3.09
C THR A 33 -11.80 0.33 -2.50
N PHE A 34 -12.82 0.51 -3.32
CA PHE A 34 -14.15 0.82 -2.83
C PHE A 34 -15.23 0.11 -3.65
N SER A 35 -16.39 -0.12 -3.03
CA SER A 35 -17.63 -0.50 -3.68
C SER A 35 -18.77 0.34 -3.12
N LEU A 36 -19.47 1.04 -3.98
CA LEU A 36 -20.59 1.93 -3.67
C LEU A 36 -21.85 1.42 -4.36
N LEU A 37 -22.89 1.16 -3.59
CA LEU A 37 -24.22 0.84 -4.09
C LEU A 37 -25.16 2.02 -3.83
N ALA A 38 -25.84 2.47 -4.86
CA ALA A 38 -26.75 3.61 -4.80
C ALA A 38 -28.04 3.36 -5.59
N PRO A 39 -29.16 3.99 -5.23
CA PRO A 39 -30.35 4.00 -6.07
C PRO A 39 -30.08 4.74 -7.38
N ILE A 40 -30.78 4.37 -8.43
CA ILE A 40 -30.71 5.09 -9.70
C ILE A 40 -31.55 6.36 -9.58
N THR A 41 -30.85 7.48 -9.48
CA THR A 41 -31.40 8.83 -9.61
C THR A 41 -30.75 9.51 -10.81
N GLU A 42 -31.34 10.61 -11.28
CA GLU A 42 -30.73 11.41 -12.35
C GLU A 42 -29.33 11.92 -11.94
N ASN A 43 -29.20 12.35 -10.68
CA ASN A 43 -27.95 12.84 -10.11
C ASN A 43 -26.91 11.73 -10.01
N ASN A 44 -27.23 10.59 -9.36
CA ASN A 44 -26.31 9.47 -9.21
C ASN A 44 -25.84 8.92 -10.56
N SER A 45 -26.74 8.82 -11.54
CA SER A 45 -26.42 8.36 -12.89
C SER A 45 -25.51 9.32 -13.68
N LYS A 46 -25.57 10.62 -13.38
CA LYS A 46 -24.66 11.61 -13.97
C LYS A 46 -23.29 11.57 -13.33
N LEU A 47 -23.23 11.35 -12.02
CA LEU A 47 -22.01 11.47 -11.24
C LEU A 47 -21.20 10.18 -11.16
N LEU A 48 -21.84 9.01 -11.00
CA LEU A 48 -21.17 7.72 -10.87
C LEU A 48 -20.79 7.15 -12.23
N LYS A 49 -19.84 7.79 -12.90
CA LYS A 49 -19.31 7.38 -14.21
C LYS A 49 -17.85 6.93 -14.11
N ARG A 50 -17.49 5.98 -14.98
CA ARG A 50 -16.08 5.55 -15.12
C ARG A 50 -15.19 6.76 -15.37
N GLY A 51 -14.07 6.81 -14.66
CA GLY A 51 -13.07 7.88 -14.74
C GLY A 51 -13.26 8.96 -13.68
N ASN A 52 -14.47 9.18 -13.18
CA ASN A 52 -14.69 10.14 -12.12
C ASN A 52 -14.01 9.72 -10.82
N ILE A 53 -13.67 10.71 -10.01
CA ILE A 53 -13.00 10.56 -8.72
C ILE A 53 -13.99 10.83 -7.63
N ILE A 54 -13.95 10.03 -6.58
CA ILE A 54 -14.80 10.22 -5.40
C ILE A 54 -13.94 10.46 -4.17
N THR A 55 -14.44 11.31 -3.29
CA THR A 55 -13.91 11.53 -1.94
C THR A 55 -15.01 11.33 -0.91
N LYS A 56 -14.60 10.91 0.27
CA LYS A 56 -15.48 10.67 1.41
C LYS A 56 -15.32 11.80 2.44
N HIS A 57 -16.42 12.39 2.86
CA HIS A 57 -16.49 13.43 3.88
C HIS A 57 -17.35 12.94 5.06
N ASP A 58 -16.67 12.47 6.10
CA ASP A 58 -17.30 11.91 7.30
C ASP A 58 -16.99 12.71 8.58
N GLY A 59 -16.37 13.89 8.43
CA GLY A 59 -15.98 14.74 9.55
C GLY A 59 -14.71 14.32 10.28
N ARG A 60 -14.09 13.22 9.87
CA ARG A 60 -12.83 12.75 10.47
C ARG A 60 -11.63 13.56 10.02
N ARG A 61 -10.55 13.44 10.82
CA ARG A 61 -9.28 14.12 10.54
C ARG A 61 -8.71 13.68 9.20
N GLU A 62 -8.25 14.65 8.45
CA GLU A 62 -7.58 14.47 7.17
C GLU A 62 -6.06 14.69 7.32
N VAL A 63 -5.31 14.38 6.27
CA VAL A 63 -3.89 14.72 6.21
C VAL A 63 -3.76 16.23 6.03
N VAL A 64 -3.09 16.88 6.97
CA VAL A 64 -2.82 18.32 6.92
C VAL A 64 -1.31 18.51 6.82
N THR A 65 -0.86 19.16 5.77
CA THR A 65 0.54 19.51 5.57
C THR A 65 0.94 20.72 6.41
N GLU A 66 2.24 20.97 6.60
CA GLU A 66 2.76 22.08 7.41
C GLU A 66 2.27 23.46 6.94
N ASP A 67 1.99 23.62 5.64
CA ASP A 67 1.40 24.83 5.07
C ASP A 67 -0.12 24.94 5.27
N GLY A 68 -0.71 24.06 6.07
CA GLY A 68 -2.14 24.07 6.43
C GLY A 68 -3.07 23.54 5.34
N LYS A 69 -2.56 22.94 4.28
CA LYS A 69 -3.40 22.35 3.22
C LYS A 69 -3.99 21.02 3.66
N ILE A 70 -5.24 20.80 3.33
CA ILE A 70 -5.99 19.59 3.62
C ILE A 70 -5.93 18.65 2.41
N TRP A 71 -5.46 17.44 2.63
CA TRP A 71 -5.37 16.40 1.65
C TRP A 71 -6.22 15.20 2.05
N ARG A 72 -6.98 14.66 1.09
CA ARG A 72 -7.92 13.55 1.32
C ARG A 72 -7.53 12.31 0.53
N ARG A 73 -7.82 11.14 1.07
CA ARG A 73 -7.85 9.92 0.29
C ARG A 73 -9.00 9.98 -0.70
N ALA A 74 -8.73 9.56 -1.92
CA ALA A 74 -9.69 9.56 -3.02
C ALA A 74 -9.58 8.28 -3.83
N ALA A 75 -10.67 7.93 -4.49
CA ALA A 75 -10.72 6.75 -5.34
C ALA A 75 -11.24 7.10 -6.73
N GLN A 76 -10.79 6.36 -7.75
CA GLN A 76 -11.29 6.49 -9.12
C GLN A 76 -12.28 5.39 -9.44
N ILE A 77 -13.43 5.74 -9.99
CA ILE A 77 -14.42 4.80 -10.49
C ILE A 77 -13.87 4.12 -11.74
N THR A 78 -13.72 2.80 -11.70
CA THR A 78 -13.23 1.99 -12.85
C THR A 78 -14.29 1.07 -13.41
N TYR A 79 -15.29 0.74 -12.61
CA TYR A 79 -16.38 -0.14 -12.96
C TYR A 79 -17.72 0.47 -12.54
N VAL A 80 -18.72 0.37 -13.41
CA VAL A 80 -20.09 0.77 -13.14
C VAL A 80 -21.00 -0.32 -13.67
N HIS A 81 -21.90 -0.79 -12.84
CA HIS A 81 -22.87 -1.83 -13.16
C HIS A 81 -24.27 -1.35 -12.76
N ILE A 82 -25.21 -1.52 -13.63
CA ILE A 82 -26.62 -1.19 -13.40
C ILE A 82 -27.43 -2.47 -13.52
N THR A 83 -28.22 -2.76 -12.49
CA THR A 83 -29.11 -3.92 -12.46
C THR A 83 -30.54 -3.46 -12.27
N LYS A 84 -31.47 -4.22 -12.83
CA LYS A 84 -32.89 -4.15 -12.56
C LYS A 84 -33.37 -5.54 -12.21
N ASP A 85 -33.91 -5.71 -11.02
CA ASP A 85 -34.44 -7.00 -10.58
C ASP A 85 -35.82 -7.29 -11.19
N GLU A 86 -36.35 -8.50 -10.93
CA GLU A 86 -37.66 -8.93 -11.39
C GLU A 86 -38.82 -8.10 -10.82
N ASN A 87 -38.62 -7.43 -9.69
CA ASN A 87 -39.57 -6.54 -9.04
C ASN A 87 -39.49 -5.09 -9.55
N GLY A 88 -38.56 -4.84 -10.48
CA GLY A 88 -38.34 -3.52 -11.06
C GLY A 88 -37.44 -2.60 -10.22
N LEU A 89 -36.82 -3.11 -9.14
CA LEU A 89 -35.86 -2.35 -8.36
C LEU A 89 -34.57 -2.16 -9.17
N GLU A 90 -34.20 -0.92 -9.39
CA GLU A 90 -32.99 -0.56 -10.12
C GLU A 90 -31.91 -0.13 -9.14
N GLN A 91 -30.70 -0.66 -9.32
CA GLN A 91 -29.52 -0.35 -8.52
C GLN A 91 -28.31 -0.01 -9.39
N LEU A 92 -27.53 0.94 -8.94
CA LEU A 92 -26.28 1.34 -9.56
C LEU A 92 -25.13 0.99 -8.60
N GLU A 93 -24.23 0.16 -9.08
CA GLU A 93 -23.00 -0.20 -8.39
C GLU A 93 -21.81 0.50 -9.07
N ALA A 94 -21.01 1.21 -8.28
CA ALA A 94 -19.76 1.81 -8.73
C ALA A 94 -18.60 1.26 -7.90
N GLN A 95 -17.59 0.71 -8.57
CA GLN A 95 -16.40 0.17 -7.93
C GLN A 95 -15.14 0.81 -8.50
N GLY A 96 -14.05 0.74 -7.73
CA GLY A 96 -12.77 1.22 -8.18
C GLY A 96 -11.67 1.09 -7.14
N TYR A 97 -10.62 1.86 -7.38
CA TYR A 97 -9.38 1.78 -6.62
C TYR A 97 -9.00 3.16 -6.08
N MET A 98 -8.28 3.18 -4.95
CA MET A 98 -7.62 4.38 -4.46
C MET A 98 -6.64 4.92 -5.52
N LEU A 99 -6.40 6.22 -5.51
CA LEU A 99 -5.61 6.90 -6.56
C LEU A 99 -4.18 6.37 -6.68
N SER A 100 -3.62 5.76 -5.63
CA SER A 100 -2.32 5.08 -5.66
C SER A 100 -2.22 4.02 -6.76
N ARG A 101 -3.34 3.47 -7.25
CA ARG A 101 -3.41 2.60 -8.44
C ARG A 101 -2.84 3.27 -9.70
N TRP A 102 -2.82 4.60 -9.77
CA TRP A 102 -2.28 5.32 -10.93
C TRP A 102 -0.80 5.08 -11.16
N LEU A 103 -0.04 4.76 -10.13
CA LEU A 103 1.38 4.42 -10.27
C LEU A 103 1.58 3.26 -11.25
N SER A 104 0.71 2.24 -11.20
CA SER A 104 0.76 1.11 -12.15
C SER A 104 0.27 1.45 -13.57
N LYS A 105 -0.07 2.69 -13.87
CA LYS A 105 -0.25 3.17 -15.25
C LYS A 105 1.10 3.49 -15.92
N ARG A 106 2.21 3.33 -15.23
CA ARG A 106 3.55 3.66 -15.72
C ARG A 106 4.51 2.49 -15.54
N CYS A 107 5.32 2.26 -16.56
CA CYS A 107 6.55 1.47 -16.43
C CYS A 107 7.71 2.43 -16.11
N ILE A 108 8.70 1.96 -15.38
CA ILE A 108 9.90 2.74 -15.08
C ILE A 108 10.74 2.88 -16.35
N THR A 109 10.92 4.11 -16.82
CA THR A 109 11.76 4.44 -17.96
C THR A 109 12.16 5.93 -17.91
N PRO A 110 13.41 6.33 -18.26
CA PRO A 110 14.54 5.44 -18.56
C PRO A 110 14.96 4.58 -17.38
N GLN A 111 15.89 3.66 -17.60
CA GLN A 111 16.50 2.85 -16.54
C GLN A 111 16.96 3.74 -15.38
N ILE A 112 16.67 3.32 -14.18
CA ILE A 112 17.10 3.98 -12.95
C ILE A 112 18.18 3.13 -12.30
N VAL A 113 19.39 3.71 -12.17
CA VAL A 113 20.51 3.14 -11.44
C VAL A 113 20.86 4.11 -10.32
N LYS A 114 20.58 3.74 -9.08
CA LYS A 114 20.76 4.65 -7.94
C LYS A 114 20.84 3.88 -6.63
N THR A 115 21.75 4.31 -5.74
CA THR A 115 21.78 3.85 -4.35
C THR A 115 21.27 4.98 -3.45
N ASP A 116 20.23 4.71 -2.69
CA ASP A 116 19.66 5.68 -1.74
C ASP A 116 18.77 4.95 -0.72
N THR A 117 18.21 5.69 0.22
CA THR A 117 17.18 5.15 1.12
C THR A 117 15.91 4.79 0.36
N ASN A 118 15.14 3.81 0.84
CA ASN A 118 13.88 3.42 0.21
C ASN A 118 12.94 4.61 0.00
N GLN A 119 12.82 5.48 1.00
CA GLN A 119 12.03 6.71 0.88
C GLN A 119 12.49 7.60 -0.28
N ALA A 120 13.81 7.83 -0.39
CA ALA A 120 14.37 8.67 -1.45
C ALA A 120 14.23 8.00 -2.84
N LEU A 121 14.44 6.68 -2.93
CA LEU A 121 14.26 5.91 -4.17
C LEU A 121 12.82 5.95 -4.66
N ILE A 122 11.84 5.72 -3.78
CA ILE A 122 10.42 5.78 -4.13
C ILE A 122 10.07 7.16 -4.67
N ASN A 123 10.43 8.22 -3.95
CA ASN A 123 10.17 9.60 -4.38
C ASN A 123 10.82 9.91 -5.73
N PHE A 124 12.06 9.49 -5.91
CA PHE A 124 12.78 9.68 -7.18
C PHE A 124 12.11 8.95 -8.34
N MET A 125 11.70 7.68 -8.14
CA MET A 125 11.00 6.88 -9.16
C MET A 125 9.66 7.52 -9.55
N VAL A 126 8.88 7.96 -8.56
CA VAL A 126 7.59 8.62 -8.80
C VAL A 126 7.80 9.95 -9.52
N GLU A 127 8.74 10.78 -9.09
CA GLU A 127 9.02 12.07 -9.71
C GLU A 127 9.48 11.92 -11.18
N LYS A 128 10.34 10.94 -11.46
CA LYS A 128 10.84 10.66 -12.82
C LYS A 128 9.80 10.09 -13.77
N ASN A 129 8.80 9.36 -13.25
CA ASN A 129 7.84 8.64 -14.08
C ASN A 129 6.44 9.25 -14.12
N CYS A 130 6.07 10.04 -13.09
CA CYS A 130 4.75 10.66 -12.95
C CYS A 130 4.80 12.15 -12.65
N GLY A 131 5.87 12.64 -12.02
CA GLY A 131 6.02 14.00 -11.52
C GLY A 131 6.52 15.00 -12.57
N SER A 132 7.08 16.10 -12.08
CA SER A 132 7.53 17.24 -12.92
C SER A 132 8.67 16.86 -13.87
N GLN A 133 9.49 15.87 -13.49
CA GLN A 133 10.62 15.38 -14.27
C GLN A 133 10.25 14.31 -15.30
N ALA A 134 9.00 13.86 -15.31
CA ALA A 134 8.51 12.91 -16.31
C ALA A 134 8.36 13.58 -17.68
N GLY A 135 8.52 12.81 -18.75
CA GLY A 135 8.25 13.29 -20.11
C GLY A 135 6.79 13.80 -20.24
N SER A 136 6.56 14.78 -21.08
CA SER A 136 5.29 15.52 -21.20
C SER A 136 4.05 14.60 -21.35
N ARG A 137 4.16 13.51 -22.11
CA ARG A 137 3.09 12.52 -22.28
C ARG A 137 2.86 11.61 -21.08
N ARG A 138 3.83 11.53 -20.15
CA ARG A 138 3.82 10.63 -18.99
C ARG A 138 3.45 11.33 -17.71
N LYS A 139 3.71 12.63 -17.62
CA LYS A 139 3.45 13.45 -16.46
C LYS A 139 1.96 13.41 -16.07
N PHE A 140 1.67 13.16 -14.80
CA PHE A 140 0.36 13.41 -14.25
C PHE A 140 0.15 14.91 -14.08
N GLN A 141 -0.96 15.40 -14.58
CA GLN A 141 -1.28 16.83 -14.45
C GLN A 141 -1.63 17.16 -13.00
N ARG A 142 -1.27 18.35 -12.55
CA ARG A 142 -1.58 18.85 -11.20
C ARG A 142 -1.04 17.95 -10.07
N PHE A 143 0.05 17.24 -10.32
CA PHE A 143 0.64 16.25 -9.43
C PHE A 143 1.98 16.71 -8.89
N SER A 144 2.20 16.48 -7.59
CA SER A 144 3.47 16.74 -6.92
C SER A 144 3.75 15.70 -5.83
N ILE A 145 5.00 15.58 -5.43
CA ILE A 145 5.37 14.85 -4.22
C ILE A 145 5.16 15.79 -3.04
N LEU A 146 4.40 15.34 -2.04
CA LEU A 146 4.14 16.12 -0.84
C LEU A 146 5.38 16.17 0.05
N PRO A 147 5.58 17.25 0.84
CA PRO A 147 6.57 17.27 1.90
C PRO A 147 6.37 16.09 2.85
N GLN A 148 7.45 15.45 3.22
CA GLN A 148 7.45 14.26 4.05
C GLN A 148 8.55 14.38 5.09
N GLU A 149 8.28 13.87 6.30
CA GLU A 149 9.32 13.72 7.31
C GLU A 149 10.35 12.69 6.85
N LYS A 150 11.63 12.95 7.13
CA LYS A 150 12.67 11.94 6.92
C LYS A 150 12.47 10.80 7.93
N VAL A 151 12.19 9.62 7.40
CA VAL A 151 12.06 8.42 8.22
C VAL A 151 13.46 7.95 8.61
N ALA A 152 13.79 8.06 9.90
CA ALA A 152 15.06 7.55 10.43
C ALA A 152 15.13 6.02 10.29
N GLY A 153 16.32 5.51 9.95
CA GLY A 153 16.55 4.06 9.83
C GLY A 153 15.96 3.42 8.57
N THR A 154 15.60 4.22 7.55
CA THR A 154 15.18 3.69 6.27
C THR A 154 16.34 2.92 5.62
N LEU A 155 16.06 1.68 5.19
CA LEU A 155 17.03 0.82 4.54
C LEU A 155 17.61 1.52 3.29
N VAL A 156 18.93 1.42 3.12
CA VAL A 156 19.63 1.90 1.92
C VAL A 156 19.71 0.74 0.93
N GLU A 157 19.16 0.95 -0.24
CA GLU A 157 19.10 -0.03 -1.31
C GLU A 157 19.78 0.48 -2.58
N TYR A 158 20.24 -0.47 -3.37
CA TYR A 158 20.63 -0.25 -4.75
C TYR A 158 19.45 -0.55 -5.68
N ALA A 159 19.07 0.43 -6.47
CA ALA A 159 18.06 0.27 -7.50
C ALA A 159 18.73 0.20 -8.88
N ASN A 160 18.44 -0.85 -9.64
CA ASN A 160 18.74 -0.96 -11.05
C ASN A 160 17.51 -1.52 -11.75
N VAL A 161 16.63 -0.63 -12.19
CA VAL A 161 15.28 -1.00 -12.63
C VAL A 161 14.94 -0.32 -13.94
N ALA A 162 14.43 -1.10 -14.91
CA ALA A 162 13.91 -0.62 -16.18
C ALA A 162 12.67 -1.42 -16.57
N TYR A 163 11.68 -0.75 -17.16
CA TYR A 163 10.44 -1.32 -17.70
C TYR A 163 9.55 -2.08 -16.71
N ALA A 164 9.90 -2.11 -15.43
CA ALA A 164 9.04 -2.65 -14.38
C ALA A 164 7.80 -1.77 -14.16
N ASP A 165 6.73 -2.35 -13.62
CA ASP A 165 5.54 -1.62 -13.17
C ASP A 165 5.92 -0.71 -11.99
N LEU A 166 5.69 0.61 -12.14
CA LEU A 166 6.06 1.57 -11.09
C LEU A 166 5.32 1.32 -9.79
N GLY A 167 4.04 0.93 -9.84
CA GLY A 167 3.25 0.64 -8.64
C GLY A 167 3.78 -0.58 -7.88
N ALA A 168 4.20 -1.63 -8.60
CA ALA A 168 4.80 -2.82 -8.01
C ALA A 168 6.15 -2.51 -7.33
N GLU A 169 7.00 -1.71 -7.99
CA GLU A 169 8.28 -1.27 -7.41
C GLU A 169 8.09 -0.39 -6.17
N VAL A 170 7.12 0.53 -6.22
CA VAL A 170 6.78 1.36 -5.05
C VAL A 170 6.27 0.49 -3.90
N LYS A 171 5.37 -0.46 -4.18
CA LYS A 171 4.86 -1.41 -3.18
C LYS A 171 5.99 -2.19 -2.51
N GLY A 172 6.86 -2.85 -3.30
CA GLY A 172 7.95 -3.67 -2.75
C GLY A 172 8.90 -2.86 -1.86
N ARG A 173 9.31 -1.66 -2.32
CA ARG A 173 10.20 -0.79 -1.55
C ARG A 173 9.52 -0.17 -0.33
N ALA A 174 8.22 0.12 -0.42
CA ALA A 174 7.45 0.61 0.71
C ALA A 174 7.33 -0.47 1.80
N GLN A 175 7.10 -1.73 1.42
CA GLN A 175 7.10 -2.86 2.34
C GLN A 175 8.46 -3.04 3.03
N ALA A 176 9.54 -3.10 2.26
CA ALA A 176 10.91 -3.21 2.80
C ALA A 176 11.27 -2.01 3.71
N GLY A 177 10.88 -0.80 3.35
CA GLY A 177 11.07 0.41 4.16
C GLY A 177 10.06 0.59 5.29
N LYS A 178 9.06 -0.29 5.41
CA LYS A 178 7.93 -0.21 6.36
C LYS A 178 7.20 1.14 6.29
N LEU A 179 6.99 1.63 5.06
CA LEU A 179 6.33 2.89 4.72
C LEU A 179 4.96 2.65 4.07
N GLY A 180 3.99 3.45 4.45
CA GLY A 180 2.73 3.55 3.71
C GLY A 180 2.84 4.56 2.58
N TYR A 181 2.01 4.40 1.55
CA TYR A 181 1.97 5.35 0.44
C TYR A 181 0.55 5.57 -0.06
N ASP A 182 0.29 6.77 -0.55
CA ASP A 182 -0.99 7.08 -1.17
C ASP A 182 -0.84 8.22 -2.21
N ILE A 183 -1.84 8.38 -3.06
CA ILE A 183 -2.04 9.60 -3.85
C ILE A 183 -3.28 10.27 -3.30
N LEU A 184 -3.08 11.45 -2.73
CA LEU A 184 -4.11 12.25 -2.10
C LEU A 184 -4.61 13.34 -3.04
N ILE A 185 -5.80 13.87 -2.77
CA ILE A 185 -6.38 15.00 -3.48
C ILE A 185 -6.50 16.21 -2.55
N ASN A 186 -6.15 17.39 -3.06
CA ASN A 186 -6.53 18.67 -2.47
C ASN A 186 -7.64 19.28 -3.32
N GLU A 187 -8.85 19.21 -2.81
CA GLU A 187 -10.07 19.67 -3.51
C GLU A 187 -10.07 21.18 -3.74
N ARG A 188 -9.52 21.96 -2.80
CA ARG A 188 -9.50 23.42 -2.85
C ARG A 188 -8.53 23.95 -3.90
N GLU A 189 -7.31 23.38 -3.92
CA GLU A 189 -6.27 23.82 -4.84
C GLU A 189 -6.29 23.03 -6.16
N LYS A 190 -7.15 22.02 -6.25
CA LYS A 190 -7.29 21.15 -7.41
C LYS A 190 -5.98 20.44 -7.77
N LEU A 191 -5.33 19.83 -6.77
CA LEU A 191 -4.04 19.19 -6.89
C LEU A 191 -4.11 17.72 -6.46
N TYR A 192 -3.17 16.93 -6.98
CA TYR A 192 -2.84 15.58 -6.51
C TYR A 192 -1.49 15.58 -5.83
N GLY A 193 -1.35 14.81 -4.76
CA GLY A 193 -0.11 14.71 -4.02
C GLY A 193 0.27 13.27 -3.71
N PHE A 194 1.46 12.85 -4.12
CA PHE A 194 2.03 11.58 -3.66
C PHE A 194 2.56 11.76 -2.24
N TYR A 195 2.14 10.89 -1.35
CA TYR A 195 2.44 10.95 0.06
C TYR A 195 2.97 9.61 0.56
N LEU A 196 4.18 9.64 1.13
CA LEU A 196 4.76 8.54 1.90
C LEU A 196 4.65 8.88 3.39
N TYR A 197 4.32 7.91 4.21
CA TYR A 197 4.18 8.12 5.64
C TYR A 197 4.61 6.88 6.44
N LYS A 198 5.04 7.14 7.66
CA LYS A 198 5.26 6.13 8.68
C LYS A 198 4.23 6.38 9.79
N GLY A 199 3.45 5.37 10.13
CA GLY A 199 2.53 5.47 11.26
C GLY A 199 3.29 5.65 12.58
N LYS A 200 2.59 6.07 13.61
CA LYS A 200 3.09 6.26 14.98
C LYS A 200 3.27 4.92 15.68
N ASP A 201 4.14 4.89 16.66
CA ASP A 201 4.18 3.80 17.63
C ASP A 201 3.23 4.11 18.79
N LEU A 202 2.09 3.44 18.83
CA LEU A 202 1.05 3.52 19.86
C LEU A 202 0.98 2.21 20.67
N THR A 203 2.04 1.41 20.67
CA THR A 203 2.07 0.16 21.43
C THR A 203 2.11 0.43 22.94
N ALA A 204 1.71 -0.56 23.73
CA ALA A 204 1.72 -0.45 25.18
C ALA A 204 3.12 -0.13 25.77
N LYS A 205 4.17 -0.46 25.02
CA LYS A 205 5.58 -0.26 25.44
C LYS A 205 6.31 0.77 24.58
N ASN A 206 5.59 1.64 23.85
CA ASN A 206 6.25 2.62 23.00
C ASN A 206 7.19 3.54 23.81
N LEU A 207 8.29 3.93 23.19
CA LEU A 207 9.30 4.80 23.78
C LEU A 207 9.17 6.26 23.30
N GLU A 208 8.21 6.53 22.41
CA GLU A 208 7.99 7.85 21.81
C GLU A 208 7.10 8.75 22.67
N GLY A 209 6.54 8.23 23.78
CA GLY A 209 5.66 8.96 24.68
C GLY A 209 4.24 9.17 24.15
N ASN A 210 3.86 8.43 23.10
CA ASN A 210 2.50 8.45 22.57
C ASN A 210 1.54 7.75 23.54
N THR A 211 0.28 8.17 23.53
CA THR A 211 -0.79 7.47 24.26
C THR A 211 -0.99 6.08 23.65
N PRO A 212 -0.85 5.00 24.44
CA PRO A 212 -1.03 3.65 23.93
C PRO A 212 -2.44 3.37 23.44
N CYS A 213 -2.55 2.70 22.30
CA CYS A 213 -3.80 2.12 21.80
C CYS A 213 -3.75 0.61 21.97
N ILE A 214 -4.59 0.09 22.86
CA ILE A 214 -4.69 -1.36 23.16
C ILE A 214 -6.08 -1.84 22.77
N PHE A 215 -6.12 -2.74 21.81
CA PHE A 215 -7.36 -3.38 21.37
C PHE A 215 -7.55 -4.70 22.11
N SER A 216 -8.65 -4.82 22.85
CA SER A 216 -8.96 -5.98 23.66
C SER A 216 -10.45 -6.05 23.98
N ARG A 217 -11.01 -7.25 24.02
CA ARG A 217 -12.37 -7.48 24.54
C ARG A 217 -12.51 -7.04 26.00
N ASP A 218 -11.46 -7.16 26.79
CA ASP A 218 -11.46 -6.71 28.20
C ASP A 218 -11.69 -5.20 28.34
N PHE A 219 -11.49 -4.44 27.28
CA PHE A 219 -11.68 -2.98 27.24
C PHE A 219 -12.95 -2.56 26.48
N ASP A 220 -13.79 -3.53 26.08
CA ASP A 220 -15.03 -3.31 25.31
C ASP A 220 -14.83 -2.47 24.04
N ASN A 221 -13.64 -2.52 23.43
CA ASN A 221 -13.31 -1.72 22.27
C ASN A 221 -13.20 -2.51 20.96
N VAL A 222 -13.43 -3.83 21.03
CA VAL A 222 -13.54 -4.72 19.87
C VAL A 222 -14.70 -5.70 20.06
N ASP A 223 -15.45 -5.93 18.97
CA ASP A 223 -16.61 -6.81 18.98
C ASP A 223 -16.24 -8.21 18.50
N GLU A 224 -15.65 -8.32 17.31
CA GLU A 224 -15.20 -9.57 16.72
C GLU A 224 -13.68 -9.57 16.60
N GLN A 225 -13.08 -10.75 16.75
CA GLN A 225 -11.64 -10.92 16.65
C GLN A 225 -11.32 -12.22 15.94
N GLU A 226 -10.36 -12.15 15.03
CA GLU A 226 -9.76 -13.29 14.36
C GLU A 226 -8.24 -13.21 14.48
N TYR A 227 -7.61 -14.32 14.86
CA TYR A 227 -6.16 -14.43 14.92
C TYR A 227 -5.69 -15.49 13.94
N THR A 228 -4.73 -15.15 13.12
CA THR A 228 -4.10 -16.06 12.19
C THR A 228 -2.59 -16.04 12.44
N ASP A 229 -2.01 -17.23 12.54
CA ASP A 229 -0.59 -17.48 12.66
C ASP A 229 -0.24 -18.62 11.68
N SER A 230 0.53 -18.31 10.67
CA SER A 230 0.84 -19.24 9.58
C SER A 230 2.26 -19.13 9.10
N ILE A 231 2.91 -20.26 8.97
CA ILE A 231 4.21 -20.44 8.34
C ILE A 231 4.12 -21.06 6.95
N GLU A 232 2.92 -21.22 6.41
CA GLU A 232 2.65 -21.95 5.15
C GLU A 232 3.48 -21.42 3.97
N ASN A 233 3.72 -20.11 3.92
CA ASN A 233 4.51 -19.46 2.88
C ASN A 233 5.89 -19.00 3.37
N CYS A 234 6.28 -19.41 4.58
CA CYS A 234 7.56 -19.01 5.16
C CYS A 234 8.72 -19.61 4.39
N LYS A 235 9.71 -18.77 4.06
CA LYS A 235 11.00 -19.17 3.50
C LYS A 235 12.10 -18.47 4.27
N ASN A 236 13.16 -19.18 4.55
CA ASN A 236 14.27 -18.66 5.35
C ASN A 236 15.62 -18.73 4.64
N PHE A 237 15.67 -19.36 3.46
CA PHE A 237 16.86 -19.45 2.65
C PHE A 237 16.55 -19.21 1.18
N ILE A 238 17.35 -18.39 0.50
CA ILE A 238 17.15 -18.07 -0.91
C ILE A 238 18.43 -18.21 -1.73
N TYR A 239 18.29 -18.85 -2.88
CA TYR A 239 19.28 -18.82 -3.95
C TYR A 239 18.92 -17.70 -4.92
N VAL A 240 19.85 -16.81 -5.21
CA VAL A 240 19.66 -15.71 -6.16
C VAL A 240 20.63 -15.88 -7.32
N GLN A 241 20.09 -16.08 -8.50
CA GLN A 241 20.86 -16.24 -9.73
C GLN A 241 20.89 -14.93 -10.51
N GLY A 242 22.08 -14.43 -10.79
CA GLY A 242 22.27 -13.22 -11.58
C GLY A 242 22.30 -13.49 -13.09
N ALA A 243 22.49 -12.43 -13.88
CA ALA A 243 22.58 -12.51 -15.33
C ALA A 243 23.83 -13.32 -15.77
N ALA A 244 23.70 -14.08 -16.87
CA ALA A 244 24.81 -14.73 -17.52
C ALA A 244 25.72 -13.69 -18.19
N GLU A 245 27.03 -13.82 -18.06
CA GLU A 245 28.02 -13.12 -18.86
C GLU A 245 28.64 -14.06 -19.88
N GLU A 246 29.13 -13.47 -20.98
CA GLU A 246 29.73 -14.25 -22.07
C GLU A 246 30.97 -14.97 -21.55
N ASN A 247 30.99 -16.31 -21.66
CA ASN A 247 32.03 -17.22 -21.20
C ASN A 247 32.26 -17.32 -19.67
N GLU A 248 31.32 -16.83 -18.85
CA GLU A 248 31.36 -16.98 -17.39
C GLU A 248 30.16 -17.81 -16.91
N ALA A 249 30.33 -18.54 -15.80
CA ALA A 249 29.22 -19.21 -15.15
C ALA A 249 28.28 -18.16 -14.53
N GLN A 250 26.99 -18.40 -14.63
CA GLN A 250 26.02 -17.51 -13.96
C GLN A 250 26.32 -17.43 -12.47
N PRO A 251 26.47 -16.23 -11.91
CA PRO A 251 26.72 -16.07 -10.49
C PRO A 251 25.47 -16.44 -9.70
N VAL A 252 25.64 -17.25 -8.68
CA VAL A 252 24.60 -17.57 -7.70
C VAL A 252 25.09 -17.13 -6.33
N VAL A 253 24.26 -16.39 -5.61
CA VAL A 253 24.50 -16.06 -4.21
C VAL A 253 23.40 -16.64 -3.35
N THR A 254 23.67 -16.80 -2.07
CA THR A 254 22.70 -17.26 -1.08
C THR A 254 22.49 -16.21 -0.01
N VAL A 255 21.28 -16.15 0.52
CA VAL A 255 20.94 -15.41 1.73
C VAL A 255 20.27 -16.38 2.68
N ASP A 256 20.80 -16.48 3.89
CA ASP A 256 20.28 -17.28 4.98
C ASP A 256 19.79 -16.32 6.07
N ALA A 257 18.50 -16.35 6.35
CA ALA A 257 17.87 -15.44 7.31
C ALA A 257 17.76 -16.02 8.72
N ALA A 258 17.87 -17.36 8.89
CA ALA A 258 17.57 -18.03 10.15
C ALA A 258 18.63 -19.03 10.62
N GLU A 259 19.69 -19.28 9.84
CA GLU A 259 20.67 -20.35 10.10
C GLU A 259 19.99 -21.73 10.35
N ALA A 260 18.88 -21.96 9.67
CA ALA A 260 18.05 -23.14 9.82
C ALA A 260 18.69 -24.36 9.13
N SER A 261 18.33 -25.57 9.56
CA SER A 261 18.83 -26.81 8.99
C SER A 261 17.79 -27.94 9.05
N GLY A 262 17.98 -28.95 8.19
CA GLY A 262 17.09 -30.11 8.15
C GLY A 262 15.66 -29.74 7.76
N LEU A 263 14.69 -30.11 8.55
CA LEU A 263 13.27 -29.85 8.29
C LEU A 263 12.85 -28.38 8.52
N GLU A 264 13.68 -27.62 9.19
CA GLU A 264 13.42 -26.21 9.44
C GLU A 264 13.94 -25.30 8.30
N LEU A 265 14.73 -25.88 7.37
CA LEU A 265 15.25 -25.16 6.20
C LEU A 265 14.18 -25.10 5.11
N GLU A 266 13.70 -23.92 4.84
CA GLU A 266 12.70 -23.61 3.81
C GLU A 266 13.33 -22.79 2.69
N GLU A 267 13.57 -23.41 1.55
CA GLU A 267 14.31 -22.83 0.45
C GLU A 267 13.41 -22.21 -0.61
N VAL A 268 13.92 -21.15 -1.27
CA VAL A 268 13.32 -20.54 -2.45
C VAL A 268 14.41 -20.13 -3.45
N PHE A 269 14.06 -20.04 -4.70
CA PHE A 269 14.91 -19.58 -5.79
C PHE A 269 14.40 -18.28 -6.38
N CYS A 270 15.31 -17.34 -6.62
CA CYS A 270 15.02 -16.07 -7.28
C CYS A 270 15.94 -15.91 -8.51
N GLU A 271 15.33 -15.69 -9.65
CA GLU A 271 16.03 -15.31 -10.87
C GLU A 271 16.14 -13.78 -10.94
N ALA A 272 17.35 -13.25 -10.80
CA ALA A 272 17.67 -11.81 -10.80
C ALA A 272 18.47 -11.42 -12.06
N THR A 273 18.08 -11.93 -13.21
CA THR A 273 18.73 -11.66 -14.51
C THR A 273 18.52 -10.23 -14.99
N ASP A 274 17.56 -9.50 -14.40
CA ASP A 274 17.37 -8.06 -14.59
C ASP A 274 18.50 -7.22 -13.98
N ILE A 275 19.26 -7.77 -13.03
CA ILE A 275 20.43 -7.12 -12.45
C ILE A 275 21.66 -7.49 -13.31
N ALA A 276 22.01 -6.61 -14.24
CA ALA A 276 23.18 -6.81 -15.10
C ALA A 276 24.44 -6.19 -14.49
N ARG A 277 25.58 -6.90 -14.57
CA ARG A 277 26.89 -6.38 -14.15
C ARG A 277 27.42 -5.32 -15.12
N LYS A 278 27.04 -5.41 -16.39
CA LYS A 278 27.40 -4.46 -17.44
C LYS A 278 26.16 -3.74 -17.93
N TYR A 279 26.23 -2.43 -18.03
CA TYR A 279 25.12 -1.61 -18.55
C TYR A 279 25.64 -0.40 -19.33
N GLN A 280 24.83 0.15 -20.19
CA GLN A 280 25.17 1.34 -20.98
C GLN A 280 24.73 2.62 -20.24
N GLU A 281 25.69 3.52 -20.04
CA GLU A 281 25.41 4.89 -19.55
C GLU A 281 25.77 5.87 -20.67
N GLY A 282 24.78 6.25 -21.47
CA GLY A 282 24.98 6.99 -22.70
C GLY A 282 25.73 6.14 -23.75
N GLU A 283 26.92 6.59 -24.18
CA GLU A 283 27.78 5.89 -25.13
C GLU A 283 28.85 5.02 -24.45
N THR A 284 28.89 5.01 -23.10
CA THR A 284 29.93 4.31 -22.32
C THR A 284 29.39 3.04 -21.70
N GLU A 285 30.07 1.92 -21.90
CA GLU A 285 29.79 0.69 -21.16
C GLU A 285 30.42 0.77 -19.76
N VAL A 286 29.58 0.62 -18.73
CA VAL A 286 29.99 0.60 -17.33
C VAL A 286 29.94 -0.83 -16.83
N THR A 287 31.04 -1.30 -16.22
CA THR A 287 31.12 -2.60 -15.57
C THR A 287 31.16 -2.44 -14.06
N ILE A 288 30.20 -3.01 -13.37
CA ILE A 288 30.15 -3.03 -11.90
C ILE A 288 31.21 -3.99 -11.36
N PRO A 289 32.00 -3.61 -10.32
CA PRO A 289 32.90 -4.53 -9.65
C PRO A 289 32.17 -5.78 -9.15
N LEU A 290 32.77 -6.95 -9.31
CA LEU A 290 32.12 -8.23 -8.96
C LEU A 290 31.60 -8.26 -7.50
N SER A 291 32.37 -7.74 -6.55
CA SER A 291 31.96 -7.67 -5.14
C SER A 291 30.70 -6.85 -4.94
N THR A 292 30.57 -5.72 -5.63
CA THR A 292 29.39 -4.87 -5.62
C THR A 292 28.20 -5.59 -6.26
N TYR A 293 28.42 -6.23 -7.40
CA TYR A 293 27.38 -7.00 -8.08
C TYR A 293 26.82 -8.13 -7.22
N LEU A 294 27.70 -8.91 -6.57
CA LEU A 294 27.27 -9.98 -5.65
C LEU A 294 26.54 -9.43 -4.41
N ALA A 295 26.93 -8.25 -3.93
CA ALA A 295 26.19 -7.57 -2.84
C ALA A 295 24.78 -7.14 -3.29
N MET A 296 24.62 -6.69 -4.55
CA MET A 296 23.31 -6.36 -5.12
C MET A 296 22.40 -7.60 -5.20
N LEU A 297 22.92 -8.73 -5.66
CA LEU A 297 22.18 -9.98 -5.69
C LEU A 297 21.74 -10.40 -4.27
N ARG A 298 22.62 -10.28 -3.27
CA ARG A 298 22.25 -10.55 -1.86
C ARG A 298 21.16 -9.62 -1.37
N THR A 299 21.22 -8.33 -1.69
CA THR A 299 20.18 -7.37 -1.33
C THR A 299 18.82 -7.75 -1.97
N ARG A 300 18.82 -8.17 -3.24
CA ARG A 300 17.62 -8.71 -3.89
C ARG A 300 17.09 -9.91 -3.12
N GLY A 301 17.96 -10.87 -2.75
CA GLY A 301 17.57 -12.04 -1.97
C GLY A 301 16.97 -11.68 -0.62
N SER A 302 17.56 -10.75 0.12
CA SER A 302 17.01 -10.29 1.39
C SER A 302 15.62 -9.66 1.22
N THR A 303 15.45 -8.81 0.20
CA THR A 303 14.17 -8.17 -0.10
C THR A 303 13.09 -9.19 -0.51
N GLU A 304 13.45 -10.19 -1.29
CA GLU A 304 12.53 -11.28 -1.68
C GLU A 304 12.12 -12.12 -0.46
N LEU A 305 13.07 -12.46 0.43
CA LEU A 305 12.80 -13.23 1.66
C LEU A 305 11.83 -12.49 2.59
N GLU A 306 11.86 -11.17 2.66
CA GLU A 306 10.88 -10.40 3.44
C GLU A 306 9.43 -10.65 2.99
N GLY A 307 9.24 -11.01 1.71
CA GLY A 307 7.94 -11.40 1.17
C GLY A 307 7.50 -12.83 1.53
N TYR A 308 8.35 -13.60 2.20
CA TYR A 308 8.09 -14.98 2.62
C TYR A 308 8.13 -15.15 4.15
N GLY A 309 7.93 -14.10 4.90
CA GLY A 309 7.90 -14.13 6.35
C GLY A 309 6.70 -14.89 6.92
N GLU A 310 6.73 -15.12 8.22
CA GLU A 310 5.57 -15.60 8.98
C GLU A 310 4.40 -14.64 8.80
N ALA A 311 3.22 -15.16 8.53
CA ALA A 311 2.01 -14.38 8.44
C ALA A 311 1.29 -14.39 9.78
N VAL A 312 1.54 -13.36 10.59
CA VAL A 312 0.83 -13.14 11.85
C VAL A 312 -0.09 -11.96 11.70
N SER A 313 -1.38 -12.22 11.78
CA SER A 313 -2.40 -11.18 11.68
C SER A 313 -3.45 -11.31 12.77
N PHE A 314 -3.96 -10.15 13.16
CA PHE A 314 -5.08 -10.04 14.07
C PHE A 314 -6.10 -9.09 13.42
N THR A 315 -7.28 -9.58 13.15
CA THR A 315 -8.36 -8.76 12.56
C THR A 315 -9.41 -8.51 13.62
N SER A 316 -9.87 -7.29 13.73
CA SER A 316 -10.91 -6.93 14.70
C SER A 316 -11.89 -5.93 14.12
N THR A 317 -13.16 -6.15 14.43
CA THR A 317 -14.20 -5.12 14.30
C THR A 317 -14.15 -4.20 15.50
N ILE A 318 -13.95 -2.91 15.24
CA ILE A 318 -13.88 -1.90 16.31
C ILE A 318 -15.30 -1.64 16.83
N SER A 319 -15.49 -1.79 18.13
CA SER A 319 -16.79 -1.54 18.74
C SER A 319 -17.26 -0.09 18.55
N THR A 320 -18.52 0.08 18.22
CA THR A 320 -19.13 1.42 18.08
C THR A 320 -19.08 2.24 19.37
N ASN A 321 -19.00 1.56 20.52
CA ASN A 321 -18.84 2.14 21.85
C ASN A 321 -17.39 2.28 22.29
N SER A 322 -16.43 1.97 21.41
CA SER A 322 -15.01 2.04 21.71
C SER A 322 -14.61 3.42 22.23
N ASN A 323 -13.77 3.42 23.26
CA ASN A 323 -13.06 4.60 23.73
C ASN A 323 -11.97 5.07 22.76
N LEU A 324 -11.55 4.21 21.81
CA LEU A 324 -10.58 4.52 20.77
C LEU A 324 -11.32 4.84 19.46
N LYS A 325 -11.01 5.99 18.88
CA LYS A 325 -11.67 6.50 17.66
C LYS A 325 -10.70 6.52 16.50
N TYR A 326 -11.10 5.87 15.41
CA TYR A 326 -10.36 5.88 14.15
C TYR A 326 -10.15 7.31 13.65
N LYS A 327 -8.93 7.59 13.18
CA LYS A 327 -8.41 8.89 12.72
C LYS A 327 -8.28 9.99 13.81
N SER A 328 -8.69 9.71 15.02
CA SER A 328 -8.43 10.57 16.18
C SER A 328 -7.32 10.01 17.06
N ASP A 329 -7.51 8.79 17.53
CA ASP A 329 -6.62 8.12 18.48
C ASP A 329 -5.65 7.17 17.77
N PHE A 330 -6.05 6.60 16.65
CA PHE A 330 -5.23 5.75 15.79
C PHE A 330 -5.59 5.95 14.30
N ASP A 331 -4.67 5.63 13.39
CA ASP A 331 -4.88 5.68 11.93
C ASP A 331 -4.19 4.48 11.24
N LEU A 332 -4.47 4.32 9.96
CA LEU A 332 -3.81 3.34 9.09
C LEU A 332 -2.29 3.55 9.14
N GLY A 333 -1.56 2.47 9.40
CA GLY A 333 -0.11 2.48 9.51
C GLY A 333 0.43 2.63 10.92
N ASP A 334 -0.39 2.98 11.91
CA ASP A 334 0.06 3.03 13.31
C ASP A 334 0.35 1.61 13.84
N ARG A 335 1.32 1.51 14.75
CA ARG A 335 1.60 0.29 15.50
C ARG A 335 0.84 0.34 16.82
N ILE A 336 0.13 -0.72 17.12
CA ILE A 336 -0.75 -0.82 18.29
C ILE A 336 -0.52 -2.15 19.00
N THR A 337 -1.07 -2.33 20.19
CA THR A 337 -1.10 -3.62 20.89
C THR A 337 -2.48 -4.25 20.78
N CYS A 338 -2.55 -5.48 20.27
CA CYS A 338 -3.74 -6.33 20.33
C CYS A 338 -3.57 -7.35 21.44
N LYS A 339 -4.62 -7.56 22.23
CA LYS A 339 -4.60 -8.50 23.34
C LYS A 339 -5.91 -9.29 23.42
N GLU A 340 -5.79 -10.61 23.51
CA GLU A 340 -6.88 -11.50 23.85
C GLU A 340 -6.44 -12.42 25.00
N VAL A 341 -6.95 -12.15 26.18
CA VAL A 341 -6.50 -12.82 27.41
C VAL A 341 -6.90 -14.30 27.42
N LYS A 342 -8.09 -14.63 26.91
CA LYS A 342 -8.57 -16.00 26.86
C LYS A 342 -7.73 -16.90 25.95
N TRP A 343 -7.17 -16.33 24.89
CA TRP A 343 -6.29 -17.07 23.97
C TRP A 343 -4.82 -17.02 24.38
N GLY A 344 -4.48 -16.18 25.39
CA GLY A 344 -3.11 -15.96 25.82
C GLY A 344 -2.27 -15.19 24.80
N ILE A 345 -2.92 -14.45 23.89
CA ILE A 345 -2.27 -13.75 22.79
C ILE A 345 -2.12 -12.27 23.11
N GLN A 346 -0.92 -11.76 22.92
CA GLN A 346 -0.62 -10.32 22.89
C GLN A 346 0.42 -10.06 21.81
N ILE A 347 0.07 -9.23 20.84
CA ILE A 347 0.95 -8.84 19.74
C ILE A 347 1.02 -7.32 19.61
N ASP A 348 2.19 -6.81 19.25
CA ASP A 348 2.39 -5.43 18.83
C ASP A 348 2.47 -5.41 17.31
N ALA A 349 1.42 -4.94 16.66
CA ALA A 349 1.26 -5.05 15.22
C ALA A 349 0.94 -3.70 14.57
N ARG A 350 1.20 -3.58 13.28
CA ARG A 350 0.84 -2.42 12.47
C ARG A 350 -0.57 -2.58 11.93
N ILE A 351 -1.32 -1.50 11.87
CA ILE A 351 -2.60 -1.44 11.15
C ILE A 351 -2.28 -1.41 9.66
N THR A 352 -2.50 -2.53 8.99
CA THR A 352 -2.16 -2.70 7.55
C THR A 352 -3.34 -2.49 6.63
N GLU A 353 -4.56 -2.67 7.14
CA GLU A 353 -5.79 -2.44 6.38
C GLU A 353 -6.89 -1.90 7.29
N VAL A 354 -7.71 -1.01 6.77
CA VAL A 354 -8.95 -0.56 7.40
C VAL A 354 -10.08 -0.65 6.39
N LEU A 355 -11.12 -1.42 6.73
CA LEU A 355 -12.37 -1.49 6.02
C LEU A 355 -13.42 -0.67 6.78
N GLU A 356 -13.94 0.34 6.14
CA GLU A 356 -15.07 1.13 6.62
C GLU A 356 -16.31 0.71 5.83
N THR A 357 -17.32 0.23 6.53
CA THR A 357 -18.62 -0.17 5.94
C THR A 357 -19.70 0.78 6.39
N TYR A 358 -20.38 1.39 5.42
CA TYR A 358 -21.54 2.24 5.65
C TYR A 358 -22.75 1.56 5.03
N GLN A 359 -23.73 1.18 5.83
CA GLN A 359 -24.94 0.53 5.35
C GLN A 359 -26.11 0.87 6.26
N LYS A 360 -27.28 1.22 5.67
CA LYS A 360 -28.52 1.53 6.41
C LYS A 360 -28.38 2.59 7.51
N GLY A 361 -27.45 3.54 7.35
CA GLY A 361 -27.19 4.59 8.32
C GLY A 361 -26.25 4.19 9.46
N GLU A 362 -25.82 2.93 9.50
CA GLU A 362 -24.82 2.43 10.44
C GLU A 362 -23.44 2.44 9.80
N GLU A 363 -22.43 2.58 10.65
CA GLU A 363 -21.02 2.50 10.28
C GLU A 363 -20.34 1.44 11.10
N THR A 364 -19.57 0.58 10.42
CA THR A 364 -18.65 -0.37 11.04
C THR A 364 -17.24 -0.13 10.55
N ILE A 365 -16.26 -0.28 11.44
CA ILE A 365 -14.85 -0.17 11.14
C ILE A 365 -14.19 -1.49 11.52
N GLU A 366 -13.56 -2.12 10.55
CA GLU A 366 -12.77 -3.32 10.74
C GLU A 366 -11.31 -2.99 10.43
N ALA A 367 -10.42 -3.35 11.32
CA ALA A 367 -8.99 -3.12 11.17
C ALA A 367 -8.22 -4.44 11.20
N THR A 368 -7.31 -4.60 10.25
CA THR A 368 -6.35 -5.70 10.21
C THR A 368 -5.01 -5.22 10.73
N PHE A 369 -4.46 -5.96 11.68
CA PHE A 369 -3.20 -5.68 12.34
C PHE A 369 -2.17 -6.77 12.00
N GLY A 370 -0.98 -6.38 11.60
CA GLY A 370 0.06 -7.30 11.14
C GLY A 370 -0.04 -7.67 9.66
N ASP A 371 0.68 -8.70 9.28
CA ASP A 371 0.75 -9.15 7.89
C ASP A 371 -0.37 -10.18 7.64
N SER A 372 -1.34 -9.82 6.81
CA SER A 372 -2.38 -10.75 6.38
C SER A 372 -1.82 -11.84 5.48
N LEU A 373 -2.44 -13.03 5.53
CA LEU A 373 -2.13 -14.10 4.57
C LEU A 373 -2.24 -13.57 3.13
N PRO A 374 -1.28 -13.91 2.25
CA PRO A 374 -1.37 -13.57 0.84
C PRO A 374 -2.67 -14.12 0.26
N THR A 375 -3.37 -13.30 -0.51
CA THR A 375 -4.56 -13.76 -1.22
C THR A 375 -4.20 -14.86 -2.23
N LEU A 376 -5.15 -15.72 -2.57
CA LEU A 376 -4.96 -16.78 -3.57
C LEU A 376 -4.38 -16.23 -4.90
N LEU A 377 -4.77 -15.02 -5.30
CA LEU A 377 -4.25 -14.34 -6.48
C LEU A 377 -2.77 -13.93 -6.34
N GLU A 378 -2.35 -13.51 -5.16
CA GLU A 378 -0.95 -13.19 -4.88
C GLU A 378 -0.09 -14.45 -4.82
N GLN A 379 -0.62 -15.54 -4.27
CA GLN A 379 0.04 -16.85 -4.28
C GLN A 379 0.23 -17.37 -5.72
N ILE A 380 -0.78 -17.28 -6.58
CA ILE A 380 -0.69 -17.70 -7.99
C ILE A 380 0.35 -16.85 -8.76
N LYS A 381 0.49 -15.57 -8.47
CA LYS A 381 1.50 -14.71 -9.10
C LYS A 381 2.94 -15.05 -8.70
N LYS A 382 3.16 -15.56 -7.49
CA LYS A 382 4.49 -15.98 -7.02
C LYS A 382 4.96 -17.32 -7.63
N VAL A 383 4.04 -18.14 -8.13
CA VAL A 383 4.32 -19.45 -8.75
C VAL A 383 4.61 -19.35 -10.26
N ARG A 384 4.45 -18.19 -10.86
CA ARG A 384 4.76 -17.89 -12.28
C ARG A 384 6.05 -17.08 -12.40
#